data_78aec18a9e71734925d7509850ae984b
#
_entry.id   78aec18a9e71734925d7509850ae984b
#
_cell.length_a   1.000
_cell.length_b   1.000
_cell.length_c   1.000
_cell.angle_alpha   90.00
_cell.angle_beta   90.00
_cell.angle_gamma   90.00
#
_symmetry.space_group_name_H-M   'P 1'
#
loop_
_entity.id
_entity.type
_entity.pdbx_description
1 polymer ?
#
loop_
_entity_poly.entity_id
_entity_poly.type
_entity_poly.pdbx_seq_one_letter_code
_entity_poly.pdbx_strand_id
1 'polypeptide(L)'
;NYRQLMAADQPGLVLDIAPLSDSDLAFYSLDVTRAGDNGVLAALLLRALFNGLLQEQLSHQGQRLPELGSLLKQVNQLFRQANLPGQFPLLVGYYHSGLKNLILVSAGLNASLNTGEHHIQVSNGVPLGTLGNTYLNQISHRCTSWQCQIWGAGGRLRLMLSTE
;
A
#
# COMPACT_ATOMS: atom_id res chain seq x y z
N ASN A 1 -2.94 18.06 -5.20
CA ASN A 1 -1.47 18.05 -5.25
C ASN A 1 -0.92 17.06 -4.23
N TYR A 2 -0.13 16.11 -4.70
CA TYR A 2 0.50 15.10 -3.85
C TYR A 2 1.93 15.54 -3.56
N ARG A 3 2.32 15.57 -2.30
CA ARG A 3 3.71 15.73 -1.92
C ARG A 3 4.20 14.45 -1.27
N GLN A 4 5.20 13.85 -1.88
CA GLN A 4 5.94 12.74 -1.33
C GLN A 4 7.20 13.29 -0.66
N LEU A 5 7.33 13.05 0.64
CA LEU A 5 8.58 13.29 1.34
C LEU A 5 9.15 11.94 1.76
N MET A 6 10.22 11.53 1.11
CA MET A 6 11.02 10.40 1.56
C MET A 6 12.16 10.93 2.42
N ALA A 7 12.10 10.64 3.72
CA ALA A 7 13.27 10.73 4.58
C ALA A 7 13.81 9.30 4.74
N ALA A 8 14.63 8.87 3.80
CA ALA A 8 15.18 7.53 3.83
C ALA A 8 16.62 7.55 4.34
N ASP A 9 16.81 7.21 5.60
CA ASP A 9 18.14 6.86 6.11
C ASP A 9 18.59 5.48 5.59
N GLN A 10 17.66 4.65 5.12
CA GLN A 10 17.94 3.34 4.52
C GLN A 10 16.95 3.05 3.39
N PRO A 11 17.41 2.75 2.15
CA PRO A 11 16.55 2.58 0.99
C PRO A 11 15.93 1.18 0.88
N GLY A 12 15.32 0.68 1.95
CA GLY A 12 14.67 -0.64 1.96
C GLY A 12 13.17 -0.63 1.71
N LEU A 13 12.52 0.56 1.78
CA LEU A 13 11.10 0.71 1.51
C LEU A 13 10.88 1.23 0.09
N VAL A 14 10.10 0.49 -0.68
CA VAL A 14 9.62 0.90 -2.00
C VAL A 14 8.24 1.51 -1.83
N LEU A 15 8.03 2.70 -2.37
CA LEU A 15 6.72 3.35 -2.43
C LEU A 15 6.34 3.57 -3.89
N ASP A 16 5.13 3.23 -4.25
CA ASP A 16 4.55 3.54 -5.54
C ASP A 16 3.15 4.14 -5.36
N ILE A 17 2.83 5.12 -6.18
CA ILE A 17 1.57 5.82 -6.17
C ILE A 17 0.97 5.75 -7.57
N ALA A 18 -0.23 5.20 -7.67
CA ALA A 18 -0.95 5.06 -8.93
C ALA A 18 -2.21 5.91 -8.90
N PRO A 19 -2.24 7.05 -9.59
CA PRO A 19 -3.48 7.77 -9.81
C PRO A 19 -4.36 6.96 -10.77
N LEU A 20 -5.51 6.49 -10.27
CA LEU A 20 -6.42 5.64 -11.05
C LEU A 20 -7.45 6.47 -11.84
N SER A 21 -7.75 7.66 -11.34
CA SER A 21 -8.61 8.65 -11.97
C SER A 21 -8.31 10.03 -11.39
N ASP A 22 -9.06 11.04 -11.81
CA ASP A 22 -8.95 12.39 -11.19
C ASP A 22 -9.36 12.39 -9.71
N SER A 23 -10.11 11.38 -9.28
CA SER A 23 -10.64 11.29 -7.92
C SER A 23 -10.09 10.13 -7.10
N ASP A 24 -9.46 9.13 -7.71
CA ASP A 24 -9.03 7.91 -7.05
C ASP A 24 -7.54 7.71 -7.13
N LEU A 25 -6.95 7.35 -6.00
CA LEU A 25 -5.53 7.11 -5.83
C LEU A 25 -5.31 5.76 -5.15
N ALA A 26 -4.45 4.94 -5.70
CA ALA A 26 -3.92 3.76 -5.03
C ALA A 26 -2.44 3.95 -4.73
N PHE A 27 -1.99 3.41 -3.61
CA PHE A 27 -0.57 3.42 -3.26
C PHE A 27 -0.22 2.16 -2.48
N TYR A 28 1.05 1.81 -2.53
CA TYR A 28 1.59 0.74 -1.71
C TYR A 28 3.00 1.05 -1.26
N SER A 29 3.38 0.47 -0.15
CA SER A 29 4.76 0.43 0.33
C SER A 29 5.17 -1.01 0.61
N LEU A 30 6.30 -1.42 0.06
CA LEU A 30 6.86 -2.76 0.20
C LEU A 30 8.23 -2.68 0.85
N ASP A 31 8.45 -3.48 1.90
CA ASP A 31 9.76 -3.62 2.51
C ASP A 31 10.52 -4.78 1.85
N VAL A 32 11.61 -4.46 1.19
CA VAL A 32 12.45 -5.42 0.47
C VAL A 32 13.79 -5.68 1.17
N THR A 33 13.99 -5.12 2.37
CA THR A 33 15.27 -5.16 3.09
C THR A 33 15.78 -6.58 3.33
N ARG A 34 14.88 -7.50 3.67
CA ARG A 34 15.23 -8.88 4.02
C ARG A 34 15.07 -9.86 2.87
N ALA A 35 14.73 -9.39 1.69
CA ALA A 35 14.39 -10.25 0.56
C ALA A 35 15.56 -10.47 -0.41
N GLY A 36 16.67 -9.76 -0.27
CA GLY A 36 17.80 -9.85 -1.20
C GLY A 36 17.39 -9.61 -2.64
N ASP A 37 17.85 -10.43 -3.58
CA ASP A 37 17.51 -10.35 -5.00
C ASP A 37 16.01 -10.58 -5.27
N ASN A 38 15.33 -11.33 -4.40
CA ASN A 38 13.90 -11.56 -4.51
C ASN A 38 13.08 -10.29 -4.26
N GLY A 39 13.63 -9.30 -3.57
CA GLY A 39 12.98 -8.02 -3.34
C GLY A 39 12.74 -7.24 -4.61
N VAL A 40 13.69 -7.27 -5.55
CA VAL A 40 13.55 -6.62 -6.86
C VAL A 40 12.42 -7.28 -7.64
N LEU A 41 12.39 -8.62 -7.68
CA LEU A 41 11.33 -9.35 -8.38
C LEU A 41 9.95 -9.10 -7.74
N ALA A 42 9.86 -9.11 -6.42
CA ALA A 42 8.62 -8.81 -5.70
C ALA A 42 8.12 -7.39 -6.03
N ALA A 43 9.00 -6.41 -6.04
CA ALA A 43 8.65 -5.02 -6.39
C ALA A 43 8.17 -4.89 -7.84
N LEU A 44 8.81 -5.58 -8.78
CA LEU A 44 8.40 -5.57 -10.18
C LEU A 44 7.04 -6.24 -10.39
N LEU A 45 6.79 -7.37 -9.73
CA LEU A 45 5.50 -8.06 -9.81
C LEU A 45 4.37 -7.21 -9.23
N LEU A 46 4.61 -6.56 -8.11
CA LEU A 46 3.63 -5.69 -7.47
C LEU A 46 3.33 -4.47 -8.33
N ARG A 47 4.35 -3.87 -8.91
CA ARG A 47 4.20 -2.74 -9.83
C ARG A 47 3.40 -3.13 -11.08
N ALA A 48 3.66 -4.30 -11.65
CA ALA A 48 2.91 -4.81 -12.79
C ALA A 48 1.44 -5.02 -12.46
N LEU A 49 1.15 -5.55 -11.27
CA LEU A 49 -0.22 -5.74 -10.79
C LEU A 49 -0.97 -4.40 -10.66
N PHE A 50 -0.35 -3.39 -10.05
CA PHE A 50 -0.95 -2.07 -9.91
C PHE A 50 -1.14 -1.37 -11.25
N ASN A 51 -0.20 -1.50 -12.19
CA ASN A 51 -0.35 -0.98 -13.55
C ASN A 51 -1.52 -1.66 -14.27
N GLY A 52 -1.70 -2.96 -14.08
CA GLY A 52 -2.85 -3.70 -14.61
C GLY A 52 -4.17 -3.18 -14.07
N LEU A 53 -4.26 -2.92 -12.77
CA LEU A 53 -5.43 -2.33 -12.15
C LEU A 53 -5.74 -0.94 -12.73
N LEU A 54 -4.73 -0.12 -12.94
CA LEU A 54 -4.88 1.20 -13.56
C LEU A 54 -5.47 1.09 -14.96
N GLN A 55 -4.95 0.18 -15.78
CA GLN A 55 -5.46 -0.02 -17.14
C GLN A 55 -6.90 -0.54 -17.16
N GLU A 56 -7.26 -1.44 -16.26
CA GLU A 56 -8.64 -1.90 -16.10
C GLU A 56 -9.58 -0.75 -15.75
N GLN A 57 -9.17 0.13 -14.86
CA GLN A 57 -9.97 1.31 -14.50
C GLN A 57 -10.16 2.27 -15.68
N LEU A 58 -9.15 2.46 -16.49
CA LEU A 58 -9.23 3.31 -17.68
C LEU A 58 -10.10 2.68 -18.79
N SER A 59 -10.10 1.35 -18.89
CA SER A 59 -10.85 0.62 -19.93
C SER A 59 -12.32 0.40 -19.58
N HIS A 60 -12.64 0.30 -18.30
CA HIS A 60 -13.98 -0.01 -17.79
C HIS A 60 -14.46 1.10 -16.87
N GLN A 61 -15.00 2.15 -17.45
CA GLN A 61 -15.57 3.27 -16.69
C GLN A 61 -16.65 2.78 -15.75
N GLY A 62 -16.47 2.99 -14.45
CA GLY A 62 -17.45 2.67 -13.41
C GLY A 62 -17.26 1.34 -12.69
N GLN A 63 -16.25 0.54 -13.01
CA GLN A 63 -15.90 -0.62 -12.18
C GLN A 63 -15.27 -0.17 -10.87
N ARG A 64 -15.69 -0.80 -9.79
CA ARG A 64 -15.10 -0.57 -8.48
C ARG A 64 -13.71 -1.20 -8.41
N LEU A 65 -12.80 -0.52 -7.72
CA LEU A 65 -11.53 -1.13 -7.34
C LEU A 65 -11.78 -2.40 -6.53
N PRO A 66 -10.94 -3.43 -6.69
CA PRO A 66 -11.04 -4.62 -5.85
C PRO A 66 -10.84 -4.22 -4.38
N GLU A 67 -11.52 -4.91 -3.49
CA GLU A 67 -11.31 -4.72 -2.04
C GLU A 67 -9.85 -5.00 -1.69
N LEU A 68 -9.29 -4.21 -0.75
CA LEU A 68 -7.89 -4.33 -0.37
C LEU A 68 -7.54 -5.72 0.16
N GLY A 69 -8.44 -6.34 0.91
CA GLY A 69 -8.23 -7.71 1.39
C GLY A 69 -8.10 -8.71 0.25
N SER A 70 -8.92 -8.60 -0.79
CA SER A 70 -8.84 -9.43 -2.00
C SER A 70 -7.56 -9.15 -2.79
N LEU A 71 -7.18 -7.88 -2.90
CA LEU A 71 -5.94 -7.50 -3.57
C LEU A 71 -4.71 -8.09 -2.87
N LEU A 72 -4.66 -8.04 -1.55
CA LEU A 72 -3.55 -8.62 -0.79
C LEU A 72 -3.49 -10.15 -0.91
N LYS A 73 -4.64 -10.82 -0.99
CA LYS A 73 -4.67 -12.25 -1.29
C LYS A 73 -4.11 -12.57 -2.67
N GLN A 74 -4.43 -11.76 -3.67
CA GLN A 74 -3.88 -11.90 -5.03
C GLN A 74 -2.36 -11.69 -5.02
N VAL A 75 -1.87 -10.68 -4.33
CA VAL A 75 -0.42 -10.43 -4.19
C VAL A 75 0.27 -11.60 -3.51
N ASN A 76 -0.29 -12.10 -2.42
CA ASN A 76 0.27 -13.24 -1.70
C ASN A 76 0.33 -14.49 -2.60
N GLN A 77 -0.73 -14.76 -3.35
CA GLN A 77 -0.78 -15.86 -4.30
C GLN A 77 0.24 -15.70 -5.42
N LEU A 78 0.38 -14.49 -5.96
CA LEU A 78 1.37 -14.17 -6.99
C LEU A 78 2.79 -14.44 -6.51
N PHE A 79 3.14 -14.02 -5.30
CA PHE A 79 4.45 -14.25 -4.72
C PHE A 79 4.70 -15.75 -4.49
N ARG A 80 3.71 -16.48 -4.05
CA ARG A 80 3.81 -17.94 -3.89
C ARG A 80 4.00 -18.67 -5.22
N GLN A 81 3.26 -18.28 -6.26
CA GLN A 81 3.40 -18.85 -7.60
C GLN A 81 4.77 -18.56 -8.22
N ALA A 82 5.32 -17.38 -7.94
CA ALA A 82 6.66 -17.01 -8.38
C ALA A 82 7.79 -17.67 -7.57
N ASN A 83 7.46 -18.50 -6.58
CA ASN A 83 8.41 -19.12 -5.66
C ASN A 83 9.35 -18.11 -4.98
N LEU A 84 8.81 -16.98 -4.56
CA LEU A 84 9.56 -15.98 -3.83
C LEU A 84 9.67 -16.39 -2.36
N PRO A 85 10.84 -16.82 -1.89
CA PRO A 85 11.02 -17.12 -0.47
C PRO A 85 11.14 -15.83 0.33
N GLY A 86 10.64 -15.85 1.54
CA GLY A 86 10.81 -14.80 2.50
C GLY A 86 9.51 -14.12 2.90
N GLN A 87 9.66 -13.12 3.74
CA GLN A 87 8.57 -12.31 4.25
C GLN A 87 8.60 -10.95 3.56
N PHE A 88 7.45 -10.52 3.07
CA PHE A 88 7.29 -9.25 2.37
C PHE A 88 6.30 -8.36 3.14
N PRO A 89 6.78 -7.52 4.06
CA PRO A 89 5.92 -6.53 4.68
C PRO A 89 5.39 -5.55 3.66
N LEU A 90 4.07 -5.37 3.63
CA LEU A 90 3.37 -4.57 2.64
C LEU A 90 2.27 -3.75 3.29
N LEU A 91 2.13 -2.51 2.87
CA LEU A 91 0.96 -1.67 3.16
C LEU A 91 0.35 -1.23 1.85
N VAL A 92 -0.97 -1.30 1.75
CA VAL A 92 -1.72 -0.84 0.59
C VAL A 92 -2.82 0.12 1.03
N GLY A 93 -3.05 1.15 0.24
CA GLY A 93 -4.09 2.11 0.50
C GLY A 93 -4.80 2.57 -0.76
N TYR A 94 -6.07 2.93 -0.58
CA TYR A 94 -6.88 3.64 -1.57
C TYR A 94 -7.36 4.96 -0.95
N TYR A 95 -7.29 6.02 -1.73
CA TYR A 95 -7.94 7.27 -1.36
C TYR A 95 -8.91 7.68 -2.46
N HIS A 96 -10.16 7.92 -2.06
CA HIS A 96 -11.23 8.38 -2.92
C HIS A 96 -11.58 9.82 -2.57
N SER A 97 -11.10 10.77 -3.36
CA SER A 97 -11.22 12.19 -3.04
C SER A 97 -12.68 12.69 -3.08
N GLY A 98 -13.53 12.14 -3.94
CA GLY A 98 -14.94 12.49 -4.01
C GLY A 98 -15.71 12.12 -2.75
N LEU A 99 -15.44 10.95 -2.19
CA LEU A 99 -16.02 10.48 -0.93
C LEU A 99 -15.20 10.90 0.30
N LYS A 100 -14.01 11.46 0.08
CA LYS A 100 -13.05 11.84 1.13
C LYS A 100 -12.74 10.67 2.06
N ASN A 101 -12.56 9.48 1.48
CA ASN A 101 -12.37 8.25 2.22
C ASN A 101 -11.01 7.63 1.94
N LEU A 102 -10.26 7.38 3.00
CA LEU A 102 -8.98 6.68 2.96
C LEU A 102 -9.15 5.29 3.56
N ILE A 103 -8.73 4.29 2.83
CA ILE A 103 -8.76 2.89 3.25
C ILE A 103 -7.34 2.36 3.26
N LEU A 104 -6.91 1.77 4.37
CA LEU A 104 -5.57 1.23 4.56
C LEU A 104 -5.63 -0.20 5.06
N VAL A 105 -4.72 -1.03 4.56
CA VAL A 105 -4.44 -2.37 5.09
C VAL A 105 -2.94 -2.55 5.18
N SER A 106 -2.45 -3.00 6.32
CA SER A 106 -1.04 -3.36 6.49
C SER A 106 -0.88 -4.85 6.72
N ALA A 107 0.08 -5.43 6.02
CA ALA A 107 0.54 -6.80 6.18
C ALA A 107 2.03 -6.78 6.60
N GLY A 108 2.29 -6.44 7.85
CA GLY A 108 3.61 -6.49 8.46
C GLY A 108 4.37 -5.17 8.55
N LEU A 109 3.87 -4.06 7.98
CA LEU A 109 4.45 -2.74 8.15
C LEU A 109 3.77 -1.99 9.29
N ASN A 110 4.56 -1.18 10.01
CA ASN A 110 4.01 -0.25 10.96
C ASN A 110 3.55 1.01 10.24
N ALA A 111 2.41 1.53 10.65
CA ALA A 111 1.91 2.77 10.09
C ALA A 111 1.10 3.56 11.12
N SER A 112 1.11 4.86 10.96
CA SER A 112 0.23 5.77 11.70
C SER A 112 -0.40 6.76 10.75
N LEU A 113 -1.68 7.05 10.96
CA LEU A 113 -2.45 7.99 10.19
C LEU A 113 -2.78 9.20 11.04
N ASN A 114 -2.46 10.39 10.53
CA ASN A 114 -2.83 11.67 11.14
C ASN A 114 -3.72 12.45 10.18
N THR A 115 -4.92 12.77 10.62
CA THR A 115 -5.91 13.50 9.81
C THR A 115 -6.07 14.96 10.28
N GLY A 116 -5.24 15.40 11.22
CA GLY A 116 -5.37 16.70 11.87
C GLY A 116 -6.28 16.65 13.11
N GLU A 117 -7.36 15.90 13.04
CA GLU A 117 -8.30 15.71 14.16
C GLU A 117 -8.05 14.42 14.93
N HIS A 118 -7.56 13.39 14.24
CA HIS A 118 -7.34 12.08 14.79
C HIS A 118 -5.94 11.58 14.50
N HIS A 119 -5.39 10.84 15.45
CA HIS A 119 -4.14 10.09 15.29
C HIS A 119 -4.44 8.62 15.50
N ILE A 120 -4.23 7.81 14.45
CA ILE A 120 -4.65 6.42 14.41
C ILE A 120 -3.45 5.54 14.15
N GLN A 121 -3.23 4.54 15.01
CA GLN A 121 -2.28 3.47 14.74
C GLN A 121 -2.92 2.44 13.83
N VAL A 122 -2.24 2.12 12.74
CA VAL A 122 -2.69 1.06 11.82
C VAL A 122 -2.19 -0.27 12.35
N SER A 123 -3.08 -1.26 12.44
CA SER A 123 -2.67 -2.62 12.81
C SER A 123 -1.68 -3.15 11.78
N ASN A 124 -0.50 -3.59 12.24
CA ASN A 124 0.56 -4.02 11.33
C ASN A 124 0.38 -5.42 10.74
N GLY A 125 -0.52 -6.23 11.28
CA GLY A 125 -0.80 -7.56 10.74
C GLY A 125 0.43 -8.46 10.66
N VAL A 126 0.40 -9.40 9.72
CA VAL A 126 1.47 -10.37 9.47
C VAL A 126 2.00 -10.17 8.06
N PRO A 127 3.34 -10.20 7.83
CA PRO A 127 3.90 -10.05 6.50
C PRO A 127 3.38 -11.10 5.52
N LEU A 128 3.24 -10.71 4.25
CA LEU A 128 2.89 -11.65 3.19
C LEU A 128 3.95 -12.75 3.06
N GLY A 129 3.49 -13.94 2.69
CA GLY A 129 4.36 -15.13 2.54
C GLY A 129 4.54 -15.93 3.81
N THR A 130 4.04 -15.49 4.95
CA THR A 130 4.21 -16.17 6.24
C THR A 130 3.18 -17.28 6.45
N LEU A 131 1.93 -17.03 6.09
CA LEU A 131 0.81 -17.96 6.28
C LEU A 131 -0.10 -17.97 5.04
N GLY A 132 -0.74 -19.10 4.79
CA GLY A 132 -1.66 -19.27 3.66
C GLY A 132 -2.95 -18.45 3.77
N ASN A 133 -3.43 -18.23 5.00
CA ASN A 133 -4.61 -17.40 5.30
C ASN A 133 -4.22 -16.36 6.32
N THR A 134 -4.02 -15.14 5.86
CA THR A 134 -3.72 -13.99 6.73
C THR A 134 -4.98 -13.22 7.00
N TYR A 135 -5.30 -13.05 8.28
CA TYR A 135 -6.35 -12.12 8.68
C TYR A 135 -5.82 -10.69 8.55
N LEU A 136 -6.51 -9.89 7.76
CA LEU A 136 -6.10 -8.53 7.45
C LEU A 136 -7.15 -7.55 8.01
N ASN A 137 -6.70 -6.67 8.89
CA ASN A 137 -7.53 -5.60 9.42
C ASN A 137 -7.47 -4.39 8.49
N GLN A 138 -8.60 -4.06 7.90
CA GLN A 138 -8.76 -2.87 7.10
C GLN A 138 -9.23 -1.72 7.98
N ILE A 139 -8.60 -0.56 7.86
CA ILE A 139 -9.14 0.67 8.43
C ILE A 139 -9.70 1.55 7.32
N SER A 140 -10.81 2.22 7.63
CA SER A 140 -11.44 3.20 6.75
C SER A 140 -11.66 4.48 7.54
N HIS A 141 -11.20 5.60 7.00
CA HIS A 141 -11.29 6.89 7.68
C HIS A 141 -11.69 8.00 6.71
N ARG A 142 -12.64 8.80 7.13
CA ARG A 142 -13.10 9.93 6.31
C ARG A 142 -12.24 11.15 6.61
N CYS A 143 -11.54 11.67 5.61
CA CYS A 143 -10.65 12.82 5.76
C CYS A 143 -10.43 13.55 4.43
N THR A 144 -10.22 14.84 4.51
CA THR A 144 -9.90 15.68 3.35
C THR A 144 -8.40 15.83 3.14
N SER A 145 -7.65 15.88 4.22
CA SER A 145 -6.21 15.85 4.22
C SER A 145 -5.72 14.86 5.25
N TRP A 146 -4.60 14.22 4.95
CA TRP A 146 -4.05 13.19 5.81
C TRP A 146 -2.55 13.05 5.62
N GLN A 147 -1.92 12.51 6.64
CA GLN A 147 -0.52 12.14 6.62
C GLN A 147 -0.39 10.71 7.14
N CYS A 148 0.22 9.87 6.35
CA CYS A 148 0.54 8.50 6.73
C CYS A 148 2.05 8.35 6.89
N GLN A 149 2.48 7.94 8.09
CA GLN A 149 3.85 7.53 8.34
C GLN A 149 3.92 6.02 8.27
N ILE A 150 4.88 5.50 7.53
CA ILE A 150 5.09 4.07 7.33
C ILE A 150 6.54 3.77 7.71
N TRP A 151 6.75 2.75 8.54
CA TRP A 151 8.10 2.36 8.94
C TRP A 151 8.22 0.86 9.15
N GLY A 152 9.43 0.38 8.99
CA GLY A 152 9.82 -1.00 9.18
C GLY A 152 11.34 -1.12 9.22
N ALA A 153 11.84 -2.35 9.07
CA ALA A 153 13.28 -2.61 9.02
C ALA A 153 13.98 -1.85 7.88
N GLY A 154 13.26 -1.58 6.79
CA GLY A 154 13.78 -0.89 5.61
C GLY A 154 13.86 0.63 5.70
N GLY A 155 13.37 1.22 6.77
CA GLY A 155 13.40 2.67 6.95
C GLY A 155 12.04 3.27 7.27
N ARG A 156 11.92 4.56 7.01
CA ARG A 156 10.69 5.33 7.21
C ARG A 156 10.33 6.12 5.98
N LEU A 157 9.03 6.25 5.72
CA LEU A 157 8.55 7.18 4.73
C LEU A 157 7.26 7.86 5.21
N ARG A 158 7.00 9.00 4.61
CA ARG A 158 5.81 9.80 4.93
C ARG A 158 5.10 10.13 3.63
N LEU A 159 3.83 9.79 3.57
CA LEU A 159 2.94 10.15 2.48
C LEU A 159 1.93 11.16 2.99
N MET A 160 1.84 12.29 2.30
CA MET A 160 0.94 13.37 2.67
C MET A 160 0.02 13.69 1.49
N LEU A 161 -1.26 13.86 1.80
CA LEU A 161 -2.22 14.47 0.90
C LEU A 161 -2.74 15.73 1.55
N SER A 162 -2.58 16.85 0.87
CA SER A 162 -3.17 18.11 1.27
C SER A 162 -4.11 18.61 0.18
N THR A 163 -5.26 19.09 0.57
CA THR A 163 -6.14 19.88 -0.30
C THR A 163 -5.71 21.34 -0.22
N GLU A 164 -5.42 21.93 -1.35
CA GLU A 164 -5.25 23.39 -1.46
C GLU A 164 -6.62 24.07 -1.47
#